data_14d92d4d107f5aca57143fb1562c7bb4
#
_entry.id   14d92d4d107f5aca57143fb1562c7bb4
#
_cell.length_a   1.000
_cell.length_b   1.000
_cell.length_c   1.000
_cell.angle_alpha   90.00
_cell.angle_beta   90.00
_cell.angle_gamma   90.00
#
_symmetry.space_group_name_H-M   'P 1'
#
loop_
_entity.id
_entity.type
_entity.pdbx_description
1 polymer ?
#
loop_
_entity_poly.entity_id
_entity_poly.type
_entity_poly.pdbx_seq_one_letter_code
_entity_poly.pdbx_strand_id
1 'polypeptide(L)'
;MAASGTVLRKIEQAPQTLRDIVQARMREAIIDGHFAPGERLVERPLCEQLGVSRTVVRETIRFLEAEGLVEILPNRGPVVATLSRDQAEQIYEIRRQLEGSAAAACADAHDDAFAAELTSALRHLETKLDDTQWSGLLQATTRFYELIFEAAGHDIAWEIVQRLNGRISRLRALTIAARDRSRPGIEHLRDIHAAILSGSADAARAAVEAHIADAARTARPFLENPEETEDG
;
A
#
# COMPACT_ATOMS: atom_id res chain seq x y z
N MET A 1 -19.90 36.18 -33.70
CA MET A 1 -18.56 36.22 -33.05
C MET A 1 -18.65 35.31 -31.84
N ALA A 2 -18.11 34.10 -31.95
CA ALA A 2 -18.13 33.13 -30.89
C ALA A 2 -16.99 33.44 -29.88
N ALA A 3 -17.33 33.64 -28.61
CA ALA A 3 -16.36 33.82 -27.57
C ALA A 3 -15.57 32.50 -27.38
N SER A 4 -14.29 32.56 -27.69
CA SER A 4 -13.33 31.48 -27.46
C SER A 4 -13.26 31.18 -25.99
N GLY A 5 -13.85 30.05 -25.54
CA GLY A 5 -13.76 29.54 -24.17
C GLY A 5 -12.30 29.30 -23.84
N THR A 6 -11.89 29.79 -22.70
CA THR A 6 -10.57 29.55 -22.13
C THR A 6 -10.38 28.05 -21.87
N VAL A 7 -9.68 27.39 -22.77
CA VAL A 7 -9.26 25.98 -22.53
C VAL A 7 -8.19 25.99 -21.43
N LEU A 8 -8.44 25.27 -20.34
CA LEU A 8 -7.45 25.06 -19.31
C LEU A 8 -6.17 24.50 -19.96
N ARG A 9 -5.06 25.19 -19.81
CA ARG A 9 -3.77 24.69 -20.31
C ARG A 9 -3.30 23.54 -19.43
N LYS A 10 -2.73 22.52 -20.06
CA LYS A 10 -2.11 21.37 -19.39
C LYS A 10 -0.99 21.88 -18.47
N ILE A 11 -1.02 21.49 -17.20
CA ILE A 11 0.09 21.70 -16.27
C ILE A 11 1.17 20.69 -16.69
N GLU A 12 2.26 21.16 -17.27
CA GLU A 12 3.42 20.34 -17.53
C GLU A 12 4.06 20.01 -16.17
N GLN A 13 4.51 18.76 -16.01
CA GLN A 13 4.95 18.13 -14.77
C GLN A 13 5.44 19.11 -13.68
N ALA A 14 4.63 19.30 -12.64
CA ALA A 14 5.04 20.08 -11.50
C ALA A 14 6.14 19.30 -10.74
N PRO A 15 7.24 19.97 -10.32
CA PRO A 15 8.19 19.36 -9.41
C PRO A 15 7.46 18.93 -8.13
N GLN A 16 7.97 17.90 -7.45
CA GLN A 16 7.45 17.45 -6.16
C GLN A 16 7.17 18.64 -5.25
N THR A 17 5.92 18.79 -4.81
CA THR A 17 5.55 19.91 -3.94
C THR A 17 5.98 19.63 -2.50
N LEU A 18 6.15 20.70 -1.68
CA LEU A 18 6.37 20.53 -0.25
C LEU A 18 5.30 19.63 0.40
N ARG A 19 4.06 19.72 -0.08
CA ARG A 19 2.96 18.86 0.36
C ARG A 19 3.26 17.38 0.10
N ASP A 20 3.69 17.03 -1.10
CA ASP A 20 3.99 15.65 -1.48
C ASP A 20 5.10 15.07 -0.61
N ILE A 21 6.13 15.88 -0.33
CA ILE A 21 7.23 15.49 0.56
C ILE A 21 6.72 15.24 2.00
N VAL A 22 5.86 16.11 2.52
CA VAL A 22 5.31 15.96 3.88
C VAL A 22 4.38 14.76 3.96
N GLN A 23 3.56 14.52 2.94
CA GLN A 23 2.69 13.33 2.85
C GLN A 23 3.52 12.05 2.86
N ALA A 24 4.57 11.97 2.04
CA ALA A 24 5.46 10.81 1.99
C ALA A 24 6.12 10.56 3.35
N ARG A 25 6.71 11.58 3.97
CA ARG A 25 7.36 11.45 5.29
C ARG A 25 6.43 11.03 6.41
N MET A 26 5.23 11.60 6.47
CA MET A 26 4.26 11.21 7.50
C MET A 26 3.73 9.79 7.25
N ARG A 27 3.50 9.40 6.00
CA ARG A 27 3.13 8.02 5.64
C ARG A 27 4.20 7.04 6.08
N GLU A 28 5.46 7.30 5.73
CA GLU A 28 6.62 6.49 6.13
C GLU A 28 6.70 6.36 7.66
N ALA A 29 6.60 7.47 8.38
CA ALA A 29 6.64 7.46 9.85
C ALA A 29 5.53 6.63 10.49
N ILE A 30 4.32 6.62 9.93
CA ILE A 30 3.21 5.77 10.41
C ILE A 30 3.48 4.31 10.09
N ILE A 31 3.94 4.01 8.88
CA ILE A 31 4.22 2.64 8.43
C ILE A 31 5.40 2.03 9.20
N ASP A 32 6.45 2.79 9.43
CA ASP A 32 7.65 2.36 10.16
C ASP A 32 7.41 2.31 11.69
N GLY A 33 6.20 2.64 12.16
CA GLY A 33 5.79 2.50 13.55
C GLY A 33 6.28 3.61 14.48
N HIS A 34 6.71 4.75 13.95
CA HIS A 34 7.05 5.93 14.76
C HIS A 34 5.83 6.55 15.45
N PHE A 35 4.64 6.26 14.93
CA PHE A 35 3.35 6.56 15.55
C PHE A 35 2.59 5.26 15.76
N ALA A 36 2.23 4.97 17.02
CA ALA A 36 1.50 3.77 17.36
C ALA A 36 0.04 3.80 16.83
N PRO A 37 -0.58 2.63 16.55
CA PRO A 37 -2.02 2.56 16.29
C PRO A 37 -2.82 3.25 17.40
N GLY A 38 -3.82 4.07 17.02
CA GLY A 38 -4.62 4.86 17.95
C GLY A 38 -3.90 6.09 18.53
N GLU A 39 -2.62 6.31 18.24
CA GLU A 39 -1.88 7.48 18.70
C GLU A 39 -2.42 8.76 18.07
N ARG A 40 -2.57 9.79 18.89
CA ARG A 40 -3.08 11.09 18.45
C ARG A 40 -2.03 11.89 17.71
N LEU A 41 -2.36 12.34 16.50
CA LEU A 41 -1.52 13.20 15.67
C LEU A 41 -1.79 14.69 16.04
N VAL A 42 -0.90 15.28 16.83
CA VAL A 42 -1.03 16.66 17.30
C VAL A 42 -0.35 17.61 16.32
N GLU A 43 -1.12 18.55 15.73
CA GLU A 43 -0.65 19.45 14.68
C GLU A 43 0.60 20.25 15.06
N ARG A 44 0.65 20.81 16.29
CA ARG A 44 1.75 21.70 16.68
C ARG A 44 3.11 21.01 16.70
N PRO A 45 3.30 19.87 17.38
CA PRO A 45 4.56 19.12 17.29
C PRO A 45 4.93 18.73 15.86
N LEU A 46 3.94 18.31 15.04
CA LEU A 46 4.18 17.94 13.64
C LEU A 46 4.67 19.15 12.81
N CYS A 47 4.09 20.34 13.01
CA CYS A 47 4.57 21.56 12.36
C CYS A 47 6.01 21.90 12.75
N GLU A 48 6.35 21.76 14.02
CA GLU A 48 7.69 22.04 14.55
C GLU A 48 8.72 21.03 14.01
N GLN A 49 8.40 19.73 13.99
CA GLN A 49 9.29 18.66 13.51
C GLN A 49 9.50 18.72 11.99
N LEU A 50 8.44 19.00 11.23
CA LEU A 50 8.48 19.02 9.77
C LEU A 50 8.91 20.39 9.19
N GLY A 51 8.93 21.44 9.99
CA GLY A 51 9.25 22.80 9.55
C GLY A 51 8.20 23.39 8.59
N VAL A 52 6.91 23.04 8.76
CA VAL A 52 5.85 23.45 7.84
C VAL A 52 4.68 24.13 8.57
N SER A 53 3.81 24.79 7.79
CA SER A 53 2.63 25.46 8.32
C SER A 53 1.54 24.46 8.78
N ARG A 54 0.65 24.92 9.68
CA ARG A 54 -0.53 24.14 10.12
C ARG A 54 -1.42 23.73 8.94
N THR A 55 -1.55 24.56 7.93
CA THR A 55 -2.33 24.25 6.74
C THR A 55 -1.79 23.02 6.02
N VAL A 56 -0.48 22.95 5.82
CA VAL A 56 0.16 21.78 5.17
C VAL A 56 -0.04 20.52 6.00
N VAL A 57 0.13 20.59 7.33
CA VAL A 57 -0.11 19.43 8.22
C VAL A 57 -1.57 18.96 8.17
N ARG A 58 -2.56 19.88 8.22
CA ARG A 58 -3.98 19.51 8.12
C ARG A 58 -4.35 18.88 6.79
N GLU A 59 -3.84 19.42 5.70
CA GLU A 59 -4.05 18.84 4.37
C GLU A 59 -3.41 17.45 4.25
N THR A 60 -2.23 17.27 4.82
CA THR A 60 -1.56 15.95 4.89
C THR A 60 -2.39 14.96 5.72
N ILE A 61 -2.89 15.36 6.89
CA ILE A 61 -3.76 14.52 7.73
C ILE A 61 -5.01 14.08 6.95
N ARG A 62 -5.68 14.99 6.24
CA ARG A 62 -6.85 14.64 5.41
C ARG A 62 -6.50 13.70 4.27
N PHE A 63 -5.33 13.87 3.67
CA PHE A 63 -4.85 12.97 2.63
C PHE A 63 -4.61 11.57 3.18
N LEU A 64 -3.93 11.46 4.31
CA LEU A 64 -3.68 10.18 4.99
C LEU A 64 -4.97 9.53 5.55
N GLU A 65 -5.99 10.34 5.89
CA GLU A 65 -7.33 9.85 6.22
C GLU A 65 -7.99 9.19 5.00
N ALA A 66 -7.90 9.83 3.83
CA ALA A 66 -8.41 9.25 2.59
C ALA A 66 -7.70 7.93 2.20
N GLU A 67 -6.42 7.78 2.55
CA GLU A 67 -5.66 6.52 2.40
C GLU A 67 -5.97 5.49 3.51
N GLY A 68 -6.71 5.89 4.55
CA GLY A 68 -7.03 5.02 5.69
C GLY A 68 -5.88 4.74 6.63
N LEU A 69 -4.84 5.59 6.63
CA LEU A 69 -3.75 5.58 7.61
C LEU A 69 -4.06 6.40 8.86
N VAL A 70 -4.98 7.35 8.73
CA VAL A 70 -5.45 8.22 9.80
C VAL A 70 -6.97 8.13 9.87
N GLU A 71 -7.53 8.28 11.04
CA GLU A 71 -8.97 8.47 11.26
C GLU A 71 -9.22 9.68 12.17
N ILE A 72 -10.34 10.36 11.95
CA ILE A 72 -10.72 11.53 12.77
C ILE A 72 -11.80 11.10 13.75
N LEU A 73 -11.43 10.93 15.01
CA LEU A 73 -12.36 10.56 16.07
C LEU A 73 -13.06 11.79 16.66
N PRO A 74 -14.39 11.72 16.94
CA PRO A 74 -15.10 12.77 17.64
C PRO A 74 -14.41 13.09 18.97
N ASN A 75 -14.26 14.39 19.28
CA ASN A 75 -13.63 14.92 20.52
C ASN A 75 -12.15 14.55 20.75
N ARG A 76 -11.55 13.65 19.96
CA ARG A 76 -10.15 13.22 20.08
C ARG A 76 -9.27 13.77 18.94
N GLY A 77 -9.89 14.08 17.80
CA GLY A 77 -9.20 14.57 16.60
C GLY A 77 -8.51 13.46 15.80
N PRO A 78 -7.48 13.81 14.99
CA PRO A 78 -6.81 12.84 14.15
C PRO A 78 -5.96 11.88 14.97
N VAL A 79 -6.12 10.58 14.70
CA VAL A 79 -5.35 9.48 15.28
C VAL A 79 -4.84 8.56 14.17
N VAL A 80 -3.76 7.83 14.42
CA VAL A 80 -3.34 6.74 13.54
C VAL A 80 -4.44 5.69 13.52
N ALA A 81 -4.96 5.35 12.34
CA ALA A 81 -6.07 4.43 12.22
C ALA A 81 -5.75 3.07 12.83
N THR A 82 -6.69 2.43 13.45
CA THR A 82 -6.62 1.02 13.85
C THR A 82 -7.28 0.14 12.80
N LEU A 83 -6.96 -1.15 12.78
CA LEU A 83 -7.54 -2.10 11.85
C LEU A 83 -8.13 -3.27 12.63
N SER A 84 -9.45 -3.40 12.57
CA SER A 84 -10.11 -4.58 13.15
C SER A 84 -9.83 -5.82 12.31
N ARG A 85 -10.02 -6.99 12.93
CA ARG A 85 -9.89 -8.27 12.23
C ARG A 85 -10.84 -8.36 11.03
N ASP A 86 -12.09 -7.97 11.19
CA ASP A 86 -13.09 -8.00 10.13
C ASP A 86 -12.72 -7.10 8.94
N GLN A 87 -12.20 -5.90 9.23
CA GLN A 87 -11.73 -5.01 8.18
C GLN A 87 -10.52 -5.59 7.44
N ALA A 88 -9.61 -6.22 8.16
CA ALA A 88 -8.45 -6.86 7.54
C ALA A 88 -8.87 -8.03 6.65
N GLU A 89 -9.81 -8.88 7.09
CA GLU A 89 -10.35 -9.99 6.30
C GLU A 89 -11.00 -9.50 5.00
N GLN A 90 -11.78 -8.42 5.05
CA GLN A 90 -12.36 -7.79 3.86
C GLN A 90 -11.29 -7.25 2.90
N ILE A 91 -10.24 -6.62 3.42
CA ILE A 91 -9.12 -6.11 2.60
C ILE A 91 -8.38 -7.28 1.93
N TYR A 92 -8.10 -8.36 2.65
CA TYR A 92 -7.48 -9.55 2.07
C TYR A 92 -8.33 -10.19 1.00
N GLU A 93 -9.67 -10.21 1.18
CA GLU A 93 -10.59 -10.71 0.15
C GLU A 93 -10.57 -9.85 -1.12
N ILE A 94 -10.64 -8.52 -0.98
CA ILE A 94 -10.54 -7.60 -2.11
C ILE A 94 -9.22 -7.79 -2.86
N ARG A 95 -8.11 -7.88 -2.14
CA ARG A 95 -6.78 -8.12 -2.72
C ARG A 95 -6.76 -9.45 -3.49
N ARG A 96 -7.25 -10.52 -2.90
CA ARG A 96 -7.29 -11.85 -3.52
C ARG A 96 -8.01 -11.82 -4.87
N GLN A 97 -9.16 -11.15 -4.93
CA GLN A 97 -9.95 -11.03 -6.15
C GLN A 97 -9.26 -10.17 -7.21
N LEU A 98 -8.82 -8.98 -6.84
CA LEU A 98 -8.27 -8.02 -7.81
C LEU A 98 -6.83 -8.37 -8.23
N GLU A 99 -5.95 -8.65 -7.27
CA GLU A 99 -4.55 -9.01 -7.56
C GLU A 99 -4.46 -10.36 -8.26
N GLY A 100 -5.26 -11.35 -7.87
CA GLY A 100 -5.33 -12.66 -8.54
C GLY A 100 -5.86 -12.58 -9.97
N SER A 101 -6.89 -11.73 -10.20
CA SER A 101 -7.41 -11.49 -11.55
C SER A 101 -6.37 -10.80 -12.45
N ALA A 102 -5.66 -9.81 -11.92
CA ALA A 102 -4.64 -9.09 -12.66
C ALA A 102 -3.45 -10.01 -13.01
N ALA A 103 -2.97 -10.82 -12.06
CA ALA A 103 -1.88 -11.78 -12.30
C ALA A 103 -2.25 -12.82 -13.36
N ALA A 104 -3.47 -13.33 -13.33
CA ALA A 104 -3.95 -14.28 -14.35
C ALA A 104 -4.00 -13.64 -15.74
N ALA A 105 -4.59 -12.45 -15.88
CA ALA A 105 -4.66 -11.74 -17.16
C ALA A 105 -3.26 -11.37 -17.69
N CYS A 106 -2.36 -10.97 -16.78
CA CYS A 106 -0.98 -10.66 -17.12
C CYS A 106 -0.23 -11.89 -17.63
N ALA A 107 -0.43 -13.07 -17.03
CA ALA A 107 0.20 -14.32 -17.48
C ALA A 107 -0.19 -14.68 -18.91
N ASP A 108 -1.43 -14.41 -19.33
CA ASP A 108 -1.92 -14.70 -20.67
C ASP A 108 -1.40 -13.73 -21.75
N ALA A 109 -0.98 -12.52 -21.37
CA ALA A 109 -0.74 -11.42 -22.31
C ALA A 109 0.66 -10.80 -22.24
N HIS A 110 1.58 -11.27 -21.37
CA HIS A 110 2.89 -10.66 -21.18
C HIS A 110 3.83 -10.83 -22.39
N ASP A 111 4.71 -9.86 -22.56
CA ASP A 111 5.80 -9.87 -23.53
C ASP A 111 7.19 -9.87 -22.83
N ASP A 112 8.25 -9.98 -23.64
CA ASP A 112 9.63 -10.02 -23.14
C ASP A 112 10.03 -8.71 -22.41
N ALA A 113 9.49 -7.56 -22.83
CA ALA A 113 9.79 -6.27 -22.20
C ALA A 113 9.20 -6.22 -20.79
N PHE A 114 7.92 -6.58 -20.64
CA PHE A 114 7.30 -6.69 -19.34
C PHE A 114 7.98 -7.73 -18.44
N ALA A 115 8.35 -8.90 -18.99
CA ALA A 115 9.07 -9.94 -18.25
C ALA A 115 10.39 -9.42 -17.65
N ALA A 116 11.12 -8.60 -18.41
CA ALA A 116 12.34 -7.95 -17.94
C ALA A 116 12.07 -6.92 -16.85
N GLU A 117 11.01 -6.10 -16.99
CA GLU A 117 10.62 -5.10 -15.98
C GLU A 117 10.17 -5.78 -14.68
N LEU A 118 9.32 -6.79 -14.75
CA LEU A 118 8.85 -7.52 -13.56
C LEU A 118 10.01 -8.20 -12.83
N THR A 119 10.95 -8.78 -13.58
CA THR A 119 12.17 -9.38 -13.03
C THR A 119 13.04 -8.32 -12.34
N SER A 120 13.17 -7.13 -12.93
CA SER A 120 13.91 -6.02 -12.33
C SER A 120 13.26 -5.53 -11.04
N ALA A 121 11.91 -5.41 -11.02
CA ALA A 121 11.16 -5.02 -9.83
C ALA A 121 11.33 -6.04 -8.70
N LEU A 122 11.28 -7.34 -8.99
CA LEU A 122 11.53 -8.40 -8.01
C LEU A 122 12.93 -8.31 -7.41
N ARG A 123 13.97 -8.14 -8.25
CA ARG A 123 15.36 -7.95 -7.77
C ARG A 123 15.50 -6.71 -6.90
N HIS A 124 14.88 -5.59 -7.30
CA HIS A 124 14.90 -4.38 -6.48
C HIS A 124 14.26 -4.62 -5.11
N LEU A 125 13.13 -5.32 -5.06
CA LEU A 125 12.47 -5.70 -3.82
C LEU A 125 13.38 -6.58 -2.95
N GLU A 126 14.11 -7.53 -3.54
CA GLU A 126 15.10 -8.35 -2.83
C GLU A 126 16.22 -7.53 -2.18
N THR A 127 16.66 -6.45 -2.83
CA THR A 127 17.65 -5.53 -2.23
C THR A 127 17.13 -4.77 -1.01
N LYS A 128 15.80 -4.69 -0.84
CA LYS A 128 15.14 -3.99 0.27
C LYS A 128 14.88 -4.88 1.49
N LEU A 129 15.11 -6.18 1.40
CA LEU A 129 14.85 -7.11 2.50
C LEU A 129 15.73 -6.87 3.74
N ASP A 130 16.93 -6.35 3.55
CA ASP A 130 17.89 -6.09 4.62
C ASP A 130 17.80 -4.64 5.15
N ASP A 131 16.96 -3.79 4.52
CA ASP A 131 16.73 -2.43 5.00
C ASP A 131 16.05 -2.46 6.39
N THR A 132 16.47 -1.54 7.24
CA THR A 132 15.88 -1.39 8.59
C THR A 132 14.53 -0.67 8.56
N GLN A 133 14.21 0.01 7.46
CA GLN A 133 12.97 0.75 7.24
C GLN A 133 12.04 -0.04 6.32
N TRP A 134 10.83 -0.32 6.80
CA TRP A 134 9.83 -1.11 6.07
C TRP A 134 9.22 -0.37 4.88
N SER A 135 9.20 0.96 4.93
CA SER A 135 8.62 1.81 3.90
C SER A 135 9.23 1.55 2.51
N GLY A 136 10.55 1.37 2.41
CA GLY A 136 11.22 1.05 1.16
C GLY A 136 10.80 -0.31 0.57
N LEU A 137 10.70 -1.34 1.41
CA LEU A 137 10.22 -2.66 1.01
C LEU A 137 8.76 -2.62 0.55
N LEU A 138 7.92 -1.86 1.27
CA LEU A 138 6.50 -1.72 0.94
C LEU A 138 6.28 -0.95 -0.37
N GLN A 139 7.08 0.09 -0.64
CA GLN A 139 7.07 0.79 -1.92
C GLN A 139 7.48 -0.14 -3.08
N ALA A 140 8.56 -0.90 -2.90
CA ALA A 140 9.02 -1.87 -3.91
C ALA A 140 7.96 -2.96 -4.18
N THR A 141 7.26 -3.44 -3.14
CA THR A 141 6.16 -4.39 -3.28
C THR A 141 4.97 -3.76 -4.03
N THR A 142 4.65 -2.51 -3.74
CA THR A 142 3.58 -1.79 -4.45
C THR A 142 3.92 -1.64 -5.94
N ARG A 143 5.17 -1.29 -6.29
CA ARG A 143 5.61 -1.20 -7.69
C ARG A 143 5.55 -2.54 -8.43
N PHE A 144 5.90 -3.64 -7.75
CA PHE A 144 5.77 -4.99 -8.32
C PHE A 144 4.32 -5.31 -8.73
N TYR A 145 3.35 -5.00 -7.88
CA TYR A 145 1.94 -5.19 -8.21
C TYR A 145 1.43 -4.20 -9.25
N GLU A 146 1.86 -2.94 -9.19
CA GLU A 146 1.51 -1.93 -10.20
C GLU A 146 1.84 -2.42 -11.62
N LEU A 147 3.04 -2.96 -11.84
CA LEU A 147 3.44 -3.52 -13.13
C LEU A 147 2.49 -4.64 -13.59
N ILE A 148 2.05 -5.50 -12.67
CA ILE A 148 1.11 -6.58 -12.98
C ILE A 148 -0.25 -6.01 -13.43
N PHE A 149 -0.77 -5.00 -12.72
CA PHE A 149 -2.03 -4.37 -13.08
C PHE A 149 -1.95 -3.58 -14.38
N GLU A 150 -0.85 -2.86 -14.62
CA GLU A 150 -0.58 -2.14 -15.88
C GLU A 150 -0.55 -3.10 -17.07
N ALA A 151 0.20 -4.21 -16.97
CA ALA A 151 0.29 -5.20 -18.04
C ALA A 151 -1.03 -5.95 -18.29
N ALA A 152 -1.83 -6.16 -17.25
CA ALA A 152 -3.17 -6.74 -17.35
C ALA A 152 -4.21 -5.78 -17.95
N GLY A 153 -3.91 -4.47 -18.06
CA GLY A 153 -4.90 -3.44 -18.44
C GLY A 153 -6.01 -3.25 -17.41
N HIS A 154 -5.74 -3.56 -16.14
CA HIS A 154 -6.73 -3.52 -15.05
C HIS A 154 -6.67 -2.18 -14.28
N ASP A 155 -6.73 -1.05 -14.98
CA ASP A 155 -6.56 0.31 -14.42
C ASP A 155 -7.54 0.62 -13.29
N ILE A 156 -8.84 0.31 -13.47
CA ILE A 156 -9.86 0.57 -12.44
C ILE A 156 -9.64 -0.28 -11.20
N ALA A 157 -9.24 -1.55 -11.37
CA ALA A 157 -8.91 -2.42 -10.24
C ALA A 157 -7.68 -1.88 -9.49
N TRP A 158 -6.67 -1.37 -10.20
CA TRP A 158 -5.51 -0.72 -9.61
C TRP A 158 -5.89 0.53 -8.82
N GLU A 159 -6.77 1.40 -9.35
CA GLU A 159 -7.28 2.55 -8.60
C GLU A 159 -7.94 2.15 -7.27
N ILE A 160 -8.70 1.04 -7.24
CA ILE A 160 -9.32 0.54 -6.01
C ILE A 160 -8.25 0.06 -5.02
N VAL A 161 -7.27 -0.72 -5.47
CA VAL A 161 -6.15 -1.18 -4.63
C VAL A 161 -5.34 -0.01 -4.11
N GLN A 162 -5.10 1.01 -4.93
CA GLN A 162 -4.40 2.24 -4.54
C GLN A 162 -5.12 3.00 -3.41
N ARG A 163 -6.46 3.08 -3.45
CA ARG A 163 -7.25 3.69 -2.36
C ARG A 163 -7.15 2.93 -1.04
N LEU A 164 -6.85 1.63 -1.10
CA LEU A 164 -6.62 0.79 0.08
C LEU A 164 -5.15 0.70 0.47
N ASN A 165 -4.23 1.32 -0.30
CA ASN A 165 -2.79 1.09 -0.17
C ASN A 165 -2.25 1.41 1.22
N GLY A 166 -2.77 2.44 1.90
CA GLY A 166 -2.40 2.75 3.28
C GLY A 166 -2.71 1.58 4.23
N ARG A 167 -3.94 1.04 4.17
CA ARG A 167 -4.36 -0.11 4.98
C ARG A 167 -3.60 -1.38 4.60
N ILE A 168 -3.39 -1.62 3.31
CA ILE A 168 -2.60 -2.75 2.80
C ILE A 168 -1.16 -2.67 3.29
N SER A 169 -0.55 -1.49 3.25
CA SER A 169 0.82 -1.28 3.74
C SER A 169 0.94 -1.55 5.23
N ARG A 170 -0.05 -1.15 6.03
CA ARG A 170 -0.10 -1.50 7.46
C ARG A 170 -0.19 -3.01 7.69
N LEU A 171 -1.07 -3.70 6.97
CA LEU A 171 -1.16 -5.17 7.06
C LEU A 171 0.16 -5.83 6.67
N ARG A 172 0.82 -5.35 5.62
CA ARG A 172 2.14 -5.82 5.21
C ARG A 172 3.19 -5.57 6.30
N ALA A 173 3.22 -4.37 6.90
CA ALA A 173 4.13 -4.05 7.99
C ALA A 173 3.95 -4.98 9.19
N LEU A 174 2.71 -5.30 9.58
CA LEU A 174 2.42 -6.29 10.62
C LEU A 174 2.98 -7.67 10.27
N THR A 175 2.81 -8.14 9.03
CA THR A 175 3.32 -9.46 8.60
C THR A 175 4.84 -9.50 8.54
N ILE A 176 5.50 -8.41 8.18
CA ILE A 176 6.95 -8.29 8.16
C ILE A 176 7.51 -8.28 9.59
N ALA A 177 6.91 -7.50 10.49
CA ALA A 177 7.32 -7.41 11.88
C ALA A 177 7.09 -8.72 12.66
N ALA A 178 6.03 -9.47 12.32
CA ALA A 178 5.66 -10.74 12.95
C ALA A 178 6.61 -11.89 12.61
N ARG A 179 7.30 -11.82 11.50
CA ARG A 179 8.21 -12.86 11.03
C ARG A 179 9.61 -12.57 11.54
N ASP A 180 10.16 -13.52 12.28
CA ASP A 180 11.59 -13.64 12.51
C ASP A 180 12.27 -13.72 11.16
N ARG A 181 12.72 -12.60 10.58
CA ARG A 181 13.46 -12.33 9.32
C ARG A 181 13.63 -13.47 8.29
N SER A 182 13.00 -14.63 8.51
CA SER A 182 13.00 -15.79 7.64
C SER A 182 11.92 -15.67 6.56
N ARG A 183 12.32 -15.37 5.46
CA ARG A 183 11.99 -15.35 4.02
C ARG A 183 10.62 -15.80 3.41
N PRO A 184 9.53 -16.17 4.08
CA PRO A 184 8.34 -16.66 3.33
C PRO A 184 7.72 -15.62 2.39
N GLY A 185 7.74 -14.31 2.75
CA GLY A 185 7.11 -13.27 1.94
C GLY A 185 7.72 -13.09 0.55
N ILE A 186 9.05 -13.12 0.44
CA ILE A 186 9.74 -12.98 -0.84
C ILE A 186 9.61 -14.22 -1.71
N GLU A 187 9.54 -15.41 -1.10
CA GLU A 187 9.34 -16.65 -1.82
C GLU A 187 7.98 -16.66 -2.54
N HIS A 188 6.93 -16.19 -1.89
CA HIS A 188 5.63 -16.01 -2.54
C HIS A 188 5.68 -15.05 -3.73
N LEU A 189 6.44 -13.95 -3.63
CA LEU A 189 6.59 -13.02 -4.75
C LEU A 189 7.40 -13.64 -5.90
N ARG A 190 8.38 -14.49 -5.60
CA ARG A 190 9.08 -15.31 -6.61
C ARG A 190 8.15 -16.31 -7.28
N ASP A 191 7.27 -16.95 -6.51
CA ASP A 191 6.27 -17.88 -7.04
C ASP A 191 5.29 -17.16 -7.97
N ILE A 192 4.80 -15.98 -7.59
CA ILE A 192 3.94 -15.13 -8.43
C ILE A 192 4.67 -14.76 -9.73
N HIS A 193 5.91 -14.27 -9.63
CA HIS A 193 6.74 -13.93 -10.78
C HIS A 193 6.92 -15.14 -11.72
N ALA A 194 7.34 -16.29 -11.18
CA ALA A 194 7.56 -17.49 -11.96
C ALA A 194 6.27 -18.00 -12.65
N ALA A 195 5.14 -17.94 -11.92
CA ALA A 195 3.86 -18.35 -12.47
C ALA A 195 3.38 -17.44 -13.62
N ILE A 196 3.55 -16.11 -13.48
CA ILE A 196 3.25 -15.16 -14.56
C ILE A 196 4.12 -15.46 -15.78
N LEU A 197 5.43 -15.58 -15.60
CA LEU A 197 6.36 -15.83 -16.73
C LEU A 197 6.19 -17.22 -17.36
N SER A 198 5.56 -18.16 -16.67
CA SER A 198 5.20 -19.46 -17.27
C SER A 198 4.03 -19.40 -18.25
N GLY A 199 3.32 -18.27 -18.32
CA GLY A 199 2.12 -18.11 -19.14
C GLY A 199 0.89 -18.87 -18.61
N SER A 200 0.88 -19.26 -17.33
CA SER A 200 -0.24 -20.00 -16.75
C SER A 200 -1.12 -19.10 -15.87
N ALA A 201 -2.26 -18.67 -16.40
CA ALA A 201 -3.23 -17.83 -15.70
C ALA A 201 -3.68 -18.45 -14.36
N ASP A 202 -3.97 -19.77 -14.37
CA ASP A 202 -4.39 -20.47 -13.16
C ASP A 202 -3.28 -20.55 -12.12
N ALA A 203 -2.03 -20.81 -12.54
CA ALA A 203 -0.88 -20.83 -11.64
C ALA A 203 -0.59 -19.44 -11.05
N ALA A 204 -0.69 -18.38 -11.86
CA ALA A 204 -0.49 -17.00 -11.40
C ALA A 204 -1.54 -16.58 -10.38
N ARG A 205 -2.82 -16.89 -10.62
CA ARG A 205 -3.92 -16.68 -9.66
C ARG A 205 -3.66 -17.42 -8.37
N ALA A 206 -3.36 -18.72 -8.45
CA ALA A 206 -3.14 -19.56 -7.27
C ALA A 206 -1.94 -19.08 -6.43
N ALA A 207 -0.87 -18.61 -7.06
CA ALA A 207 0.30 -18.07 -6.37
C ALA A 207 -0.04 -16.78 -5.59
N VAL A 208 -0.85 -15.87 -6.17
CA VAL A 208 -1.35 -14.67 -5.48
C VAL A 208 -2.26 -15.06 -4.32
N GLU A 209 -3.19 -15.98 -4.51
CA GLU A 209 -4.10 -16.45 -3.46
C GLU A 209 -3.33 -17.07 -2.29
N ALA A 210 -2.30 -17.87 -2.57
CA ALA A 210 -1.43 -18.45 -1.55
C ALA A 210 -0.67 -17.39 -0.76
N HIS A 211 -0.12 -16.38 -1.45
CA HIS A 211 0.56 -15.24 -0.84
C HIS A 211 -0.36 -14.47 0.11
N ILE A 212 -1.57 -14.15 -0.34
CA ILE A 212 -2.53 -13.37 0.45
C ILE A 212 -3.06 -14.17 1.63
N ALA A 213 -3.34 -15.47 1.45
CA ALA A 213 -3.76 -16.35 2.53
C ALA A 213 -2.68 -16.48 3.62
N ASP A 214 -1.41 -16.57 3.23
CA ASP A 214 -0.30 -16.60 4.17
C ASP A 214 -0.14 -15.26 4.92
N ALA A 215 -0.28 -14.13 4.22
CA ALA A 215 -0.25 -12.81 4.83
C ALA A 215 -1.40 -12.62 5.83
N ALA A 216 -2.62 -13.03 5.48
CA ALA A 216 -3.80 -12.97 6.36
C ALA A 216 -3.58 -13.79 7.64
N ARG A 217 -3.10 -15.04 7.51
CA ARG A 217 -2.79 -15.91 8.65
C ARG A 217 -1.74 -15.31 9.56
N THR A 218 -0.69 -14.70 8.99
CA THR A 218 0.42 -14.10 9.73
C THR A 218 0.00 -12.83 10.46
N ALA A 219 -0.85 -11.98 9.85
CA ALA A 219 -1.31 -10.74 10.47
C ALA A 219 -2.33 -10.94 11.60
N ARG A 220 -3.12 -12.02 11.53
CA ARG A 220 -4.25 -12.27 12.42
C ARG A 220 -3.99 -12.11 13.92
N PRO A 221 -2.86 -12.55 14.49
CA PRO A 221 -2.57 -12.38 15.92
C PRO A 221 -2.34 -10.93 16.36
N PHE A 222 -2.09 -10.02 15.41
CA PHE A 222 -1.75 -8.61 15.66
C PHE A 222 -2.91 -7.66 15.36
N LEU A 223 -4.08 -8.18 15.02
CA LEU A 223 -5.27 -7.41 14.69
C LEU A 223 -6.21 -7.36 15.91
N GLU A 224 -6.75 -6.18 16.18
CA GLU A 224 -7.69 -5.98 17.28
C GLU A 224 -8.94 -6.85 17.13
N ASN A 225 -9.38 -7.44 18.23
CA ASN A 225 -10.68 -8.12 18.31
C ASN A 225 -11.75 -7.08 18.65
N PRO A 226 -12.84 -6.96 17.88
CA PRO A 226 -13.93 -6.04 18.22
C PRO A 226 -14.60 -6.35 19.57
N GLU A 227 -14.50 -7.59 20.07
CA GLU A 227 -15.08 -8.00 21.36
C GLU A 227 -14.29 -7.52 22.59
N GLU A 228 -13.02 -7.09 22.44
CA GLU A 228 -12.19 -6.62 23.57
C GLU A 228 -12.27 -5.10 23.79
N THR A 229 -12.95 -4.36 22.90
CA THR A 229 -13.03 -2.89 22.95
C THR A 229 -14.32 -2.35 23.62
N GLU A 230 -15.29 -3.19 23.99
CA GLU A 230 -16.54 -2.77 24.64
C GLU A 230 -16.49 -2.72 26.17
N ASP A 231 -15.43 -3.17 26.83
CA ASP A 231 -15.30 -3.23 28.30
C ASP A 231 -14.24 -2.27 28.90
N GLY A 232 -14.10 -1.07 28.33
CA GLY A 232 -13.14 -0.07 28.80
C GLY A 232 -13.76 1.30 29.06
#